data_f55ec320a979f5f08fdc68df4a00494e
#
_entry.id   f55ec320a979f5f08fdc68df4a00494e
#
_cell.length_a   1.000
_cell.length_b   1.000
_cell.length_c   1.000
_cell.angle_alpha   90.00
_cell.angle_beta   90.00
_cell.angle_gamma   90.00
#
_symmetry.space_group_name_H-M   'P 1'
#
loop_
_entity.id
_entity.type
_entity.pdbx_description
1 polymer ?
#
loop_
_entity_poly.entity_id
_entity_poly.type
_entity_poly.pdbx_seq_one_letter_code
_entity_poly.pdbx_strand_id
1 'polypeptide(L)'
;MGVVDGYWDSSGRADRLSGGSRRIPIDTPSGRFSVWTKRVGNNSDLKVLLLHGGPGATHEYLEACDSYLPAAGVEYYYYDQLGSGFSDQPDDPSLWQLDRFVDEVEQVRAALGLGPDNFVLYGQSWGGLLAIMFEMTSPFSCA
;
A
#
# COMPACT_ATOMS: atom_id res chain seq x y z
N MET A 1 -21.13 -17.11 -1.42
CA MET A 1 -20.70 -15.76 -1.78
C MET A 1 -19.95 -15.88 -3.11
N GLY A 2 -20.49 -15.30 -4.17
CA GLY A 2 -19.87 -15.39 -5.51
C GLY A 2 -18.58 -14.59 -5.54
N VAL A 3 -17.57 -15.11 -6.21
CA VAL A 3 -16.39 -14.35 -6.60
C VAL A 3 -16.88 -13.22 -7.51
N VAL A 4 -16.42 -12.00 -7.29
CA VAL A 4 -16.71 -10.88 -8.19
C VAL A 4 -16.24 -11.27 -9.59
N ASP A 5 -17.13 -11.23 -10.57
CA ASP A 5 -16.78 -11.54 -11.96
C ASP A 5 -15.59 -10.70 -12.40
N GLY A 6 -14.55 -11.34 -12.90
CA GLY A 6 -13.33 -10.67 -13.30
C GLY A 6 -12.36 -10.33 -12.16
N TYR A 7 -12.56 -10.80 -10.93
CA TYR A 7 -11.65 -10.53 -9.79
C TYR A 7 -10.18 -10.85 -10.10
N TRP A 8 -9.93 -11.95 -10.81
CA TRP A 8 -8.58 -12.36 -11.21
C TRP A 8 -8.17 -11.85 -12.60
N ASP A 9 -9.05 -11.15 -13.30
CA ASP A 9 -8.72 -10.57 -14.60
C ASP A 9 -7.85 -9.31 -14.40
N SER A 10 -6.59 -9.40 -14.82
CA SER A 10 -5.64 -8.28 -14.80
C SER A 10 -5.49 -7.59 -16.16
N SER A 11 -6.33 -7.94 -17.15
CA SER A 11 -6.27 -7.32 -18.47
C SER A 11 -6.50 -5.80 -18.38
N GLY A 12 -5.69 -5.04 -19.13
CA GLY A 12 -5.72 -3.59 -19.04
C GLY A 12 -4.98 -2.95 -17.87
N ARG A 13 -4.44 -3.76 -16.93
CA ARG A 13 -3.65 -3.28 -15.79
C ARG A 13 -2.16 -3.27 -16.14
N ALA A 14 -1.44 -2.24 -15.70
CA ALA A 14 -0.01 -2.08 -15.98
C ALA A 14 0.86 -3.17 -15.35
N ASP A 15 0.40 -3.77 -14.26
CA ASP A 15 1.12 -4.77 -13.47
C ASP A 15 0.81 -6.23 -13.83
N ARG A 16 -0.05 -6.49 -14.79
CA ARG A 16 -0.51 -7.85 -15.14
C ARG A 16 0.61 -8.85 -15.48
N LEU A 17 1.69 -8.38 -16.09
CA LEU A 17 2.82 -9.22 -16.50
C LEU A 17 3.82 -9.47 -15.36
N SER A 18 3.76 -8.69 -14.31
CA SER A 18 4.60 -8.82 -13.11
C SER A 18 3.90 -9.53 -11.96
N GLY A 19 2.75 -10.17 -12.22
CA GLY A 19 1.96 -10.83 -11.17
C GLY A 19 1.37 -9.87 -10.15
N GLY A 20 1.07 -8.63 -10.55
CA GLY A 20 0.56 -7.57 -9.70
C GLY A 20 1.64 -6.74 -9.00
N SER A 21 2.91 -7.14 -9.12
CA SER A 21 4.01 -6.40 -8.48
C SER A 21 4.40 -5.16 -9.27
N ARG A 22 4.73 -4.10 -8.55
CA ARG A 22 5.08 -2.81 -9.12
C ARG A 22 6.01 -2.05 -8.18
N ARG A 23 7.00 -1.36 -8.73
CA ARG A 23 7.82 -0.40 -7.98
C ARG A 23 7.30 1.02 -8.25
N ILE A 24 7.08 1.76 -7.17
CA ILE A 24 6.57 3.13 -7.22
C ILE A 24 7.70 4.06 -6.83
N PRO A 25 8.08 5.02 -7.70
CA PRO A 25 9.03 6.04 -7.32
C PRO A 25 8.37 7.01 -6.32
N ILE A 26 9.11 7.34 -5.28
CA ILE A 26 8.74 8.33 -4.27
C ILE A 26 9.82 9.39 -4.16
N ASP A 27 9.41 10.62 -3.93
CA ASP A 27 10.30 11.73 -3.65
C ASP A 27 10.46 11.90 -2.13
N THR A 28 11.68 12.11 -1.69
CA THR A 28 12.03 12.33 -0.28
C THR A 28 12.96 13.52 -0.16
N PRO A 29 13.18 14.08 1.05
CA PRO A 29 14.15 15.15 1.25
C PRO A 29 15.58 14.81 0.81
N SER A 30 15.93 13.52 0.80
CA SER A 30 17.26 13.01 0.41
C SER A 30 17.35 12.54 -1.03
N GLY A 31 16.26 12.67 -1.82
CA GLY A 31 16.23 12.25 -3.23
C GLY A 31 15.10 11.29 -3.53
N ARG A 32 15.17 10.69 -4.71
CA ARG A 32 14.15 9.77 -5.21
C ARG A 32 14.54 8.34 -4.94
N PHE A 33 13.61 7.57 -4.37
CA PHE A 33 13.72 6.14 -4.11
C PHE A 33 12.52 5.40 -4.71
N SER A 34 12.52 4.08 -4.63
CA SER A 34 11.40 3.25 -5.07
C SER A 34 10.92 2.33 -3.97
N VAL A 35 9.61 2.28 -3.78
CA VAL A 35 8.96 1.33 -2.88
C VAL A 35 8.26 0.23 -3.67
N TRP A 36 8.22 -0.96 -3.09
CA TRP A 36 7.59 -2.12 -3.71
C TRP A 36 6.15 -2.26 -3.27
N THR A 37 5.28 -2.58 -4.24
CA THR A 37 3.88 -2.90 -4.01
C THR A 37 3.47 -4.13 -4.80
N LYS A 38 2.45 -4.84 -4.33
CA LYS A 38 1.81 -5.94 -5.05
C LYS A 38 0.30 -5.85 -4.88
N ARG A 39 -0.41 -5.80 -6.00
CA ARG A 39 -1.87 -5.86 -6.04
C ARG A 39 -2.37 -7.29 -6.05
N VAL A 40 -3.42 -7.56 -5.29
CA VAL A 40 -4.21 -8.79 -5.36
C VAL A 40 -5.67 -8.42 -5.62
N GLY A 41 -6.25 -9.04 -6.63
CA GLY A 41 -7.64 -8.81 -7.02
C GLY A 41 -7.83 -7.67 -8.02
N ASN A 42 -9.08 -7.51 -8.42
CA ASN A 42 -9.52 -6.49 -9.38
C ASN A 42 -10.94 -6.01 -9.02
N ASN A 43 -11.04 -5.15 -8.02
CA ASN A 43 -12.29 -4.53 -7.59
C ASN A 43 -12.13 -3.01 -7.58
N SER A 44 -12.87 -2.31 -8.44
CA SER A 44 -12.80 -0.84 -8.55
C SER A 44 -13.35 -0.12 -7.32
N ASP A 45 -14.27 -0.76 -6.58
CA ASP A 45 -15.12 -0.11 -5.60
C ASP A 45 -14.65 -0.31 -4.16
N LEU A 46 -13.78 -1.29 -3.93
CA LEU A 46 -13.23 -1.57 -2.60
C LEU A 46 -11.77 -2.01 -2.69
N LYS A 47 -10.89 -1.11 -2.31
CA LYS A 47 -9.45 -1.30 -2.32
C LYS A 47 -8.85 -1.05 -0.94
N VAL A 48 -7.96 -1.91 -0.52
CA VAL A 48 -7.29 -1.81 0.78
C VAL A 48 -5.78 -1.69 0.58
N LEU A 49 -5.17 -0.69 1.17
CA LEU A 49 -3.71 -0.61 1.29
C LEU A 49 -3.29 -1.14 2.67
N LEU A 50 -2.43 -2.15 2.66
CA LEU A 50 -1.95 -2.82 3.87
C LEU A 50 -0.64 -2.18 4.34
N LEU A 51 -0.65 -1.57 5.52
CA LEU A 51 0.51 -0.94 6.14
C LEU A 51 1.11 -1.88 7.20
N HIS A 52 2.30 -2.40 6.92
CA HIS A 52 3.00 -3.28 7.85
C HIS A 52 3.57 -2.53 9.06
N GLY A 53 3.88 -3.27 10.09
CA GLY A 53 4.44 -2.79 11.35
C GLY A 53 5.96 -2.59 11.33
N GLY A 54 6.51 -2.42 12.49
CA GLY A 54 7.93 -2.21 12.73
C GLY A 54 8.18 -0.87 13.43
N PRO A 55 8.63 0.22 12.75
CA PRO A 55 9.05 0.29 11.33
C PRO A 55 10.16 -0.72 10.97
N GLY A 56 10.22 -1.11 9.70
CA GLY A 56 11.24 -2.02 9.19
C GLY A 56 10.85 -3.50 9.15
N ALA A 57 9.59 -3.88 9.47
CA ALA A 57 9.05 -5.19 9.10
C ALA A 57 8.80 -5.26 7.58
N THR A 58 8.15 -6.30 7.12
CA THR A 58 7.80 -6.47 5.70
C THR A 58 6.33 -6.83 5.56
N HIS A 59 5.82 -6.86 4.32
CA HIS A 59 4.45 -7.29 4.04
C HIS A 59 4.16 -8.76 4.39
N GLU A 60 5.19 -9.60 4.50
CA GLU A 60 5.06 -11.08 4.51
C GLU A 60 4.08 -11.62 5.55
N TYR A 61 4.07 -11.08 6.77
CA TYR A 61 3.12 -11.55 7.78
C TYR A 61 1.66 -11.15 7.49
N LEU A 62 1.45 -10.13 6.64
CA LEU A 62 0.13 -9.73 6.17
C LEU A 62 -0.41 -10.66 5.06
N GLU A 63 0.41 -11.57 4.52
CA GLU A 63 -0.03 -12.56 3.52
C GLU A 63 -1.11 -13.51 4.05
N ALA A 64 -1.31 -13.57 5.36
CA ALA A 64 -2.48 -14.21 5.96
C ALA A 64 -3.81 -13.66 5.41
N CYS A 65 -3.83 -12.42 4.93
CA CYS A 65 -4.99 -11.81 4.28
C CYS A 65 -5.43 -12.55 3.01
N ASP A 66 -4.51 -13.25 2.33
CA ASP A 66 -4.80 -14.06 1.13
C ASP A 66 -5.81 -15.18 1.38
N SER A 67 -5.95 -15.60 2.64
CA SER A 67 -6.92 -16.61 3.03
C SER A 67 -8.37 -16.09 3.12
N TYR A 68 -8.57 -14.77 3.16
CA TYR A 68 -9.88 -14.18 3.45
C TYR A 68 -10.31 -13.12 2.44
N LEU A 69 -9.45 -12.19 2.09
CA LEU A 69 -9.82 -11.03 1.26
C LEU A 69 -10.24 -11.41 -0.17
N PRO A 70 -9.61 -12.38 -0.85
CA PRO A 70 -10.07 -12.82 -2.16
C PRO A 70 -11.50 -13.38 -2.15
N ALA A 71 -11.84 -14.17 -1.14
CA ALA A 71 -13.19 -14.72 -1.00
C ALA A 71 -14.25 -13.64 -0.75
N ALA A 72 -13.86 -12.52 -0.17
CA ALA A 72 -14.70 -11.34 0.04
C ALA A 72 -14.73 -10.40 -1.17
N GLY A 73 -13.98 -10.69 -2.24
CA GLY A 73 -13.91 -9.86 -3.44
C GLY A 73 -13.20 -8.52 -3.25
N VAL A 74 -12.39 -8.37 -2.22
CA VAL A 74 -11.66 -7.14 -1.90
C VAL A 74 -10.38 -7.07 -2.71
N GLU A 75 -10.15 -5.97 -3.44
CA GLU A 75 -8.84 -5.69 -4.02
C GLU A 75 -7.94 -5.11 -2.92
N TYR A 76 -6.70 -5.57 -2.82
CA TYR A 76 -5.78 -5.08 -1.80
C TYR A 76 -4.35 -5.02 -2.32
N TYR A 77 -3.55 -4.22 -1.62
CA TYR A 77 -2.17 -3.92 -1.97
C TYR A 77 -1.27 -4.21 -0.80
N TYR A 78 -0.31 -5.11 -1.01
CA TYR A 78 0.88 -5.17 -0.19
C TYR A 78 1.80 -4.00 -0.54
N TYR A 79 2.49 -3.51 0.47
CA TYR A 79 3.41 -2.41 0.32
C TYR A 79 4.54 -2.53 1.34
N ASP A 80 5.77 -2.59 0.88
CA ASP A 80 6.95 -2.48 1.73
C ASP A 80 7.37 -1.01 1.82
N GLN A 81 7.34 -0.46 3.03
CA GLN A 81 7.76 0.92 3.29
C GLN A 81 9.24 1.10 2.97
N LEU A 82 9.67 2.31 2.64
CA LEU A 82 11.09 2.62 2.38
C LEU A 82 11.97 2.14 3.53
N GLY A 83 13.04 1.45 3.20
CA GLY A 83 13.91 0.78 4.17
C GLY A 83 13.49 -0.63 4.56
N SER A 84 12.43 -1.18 3.95
CA SER A 84 11.89 -2.50 4.27
C SER A 84 11.80 -3.40 3.04
N GLY A 85 11.93 -4.72 3.26
CA GLY A 85 11.61 -5.76 2.30
C GLY A 85 12.22 -5.55 0.92
N PHE A 86 11.35 -5.49 -0.09
CA PHE A 86 11.74 -5.31 -1.50
C PHE A 86 11.86 -3.84 -1.94
N SER A 87 11.62 -2.89 -1.03
CA SER A 87 11.82 -1.46 -1.30
C SER A 87 13.29 -1.07 -1.23
N ASP A 88 13.63 0.11 -1.73
CA ASP A 88 14.97 0.66 -1.59
C ASP A 88 15.33 0.83 -0.11
N GLN A 89 16.61 0.65 0.21
CA GLN A 89 17.10 0.66 1.59
C GLN A 89 18.22 1.71 1.74
N PRO A 90 17.84 3.01 1.78
CA PRO A 90 18.82 4.07 1.96
C PRO A 90 19.44 4.03 3.36
N ASP A 91 20.71 4.33 3.43
CA ASP A 91 21.44 4.53 4.70
C ASP A 91 21.46 6.01 5.05
N ASP A 92 20.27 6.55 5.37
CA ASP A 92 20.10 7.96 5.73
C ASP A 92 19.13 8.10 6.92
N PRO A 93 19.64 8.30 8.13
CA PRO A 93 18.80 8.43 9.33
C PRO A 93 17.79 9.57 9.29
N SER A 94 18.00 10.60 8.47
CA SER A 94 17.08 11.73 8.34
C SER A 94 15.74 11.33 7.73
N LEU A 95 15.67 10.18 7.05
CA LEU A 95 14.46 9.64 6.43
C LEU A 95 13.52 8.93 7.42
N TRP A 96 13.98 8.64 8.64
CA TRP A 96 13.19 7.90 9.63
C TRP A 96 12.33 8.82 10.51
N GLN A 97 11.59 9.72 9.86
CA GLN A 97 10.66 10.66 10.50
C GLN A 97 9.22 10.28 10.16
N LEU A 98 8.31 10.42 11.12
CA LEU A 98 6.90 10.06 10.94
C LEU A 98 6.26 10.80 9.76
N ASP A 99 6.48 12.12 9.66
CA ASP A 99 5.90 12.93 8.59
C ASP A 99 6.37 12.46 7.20
N ARG A 100 7.61 12.02 7.09
CA ARG A 100 8.13 11.44 5.84
C ARG A 100 7.40 10.14 5.48
N PHE A 101 7.09 9.28 6.46
CA PHE A 101 6.32 8.05 6.21
C PHE A 101 4.88 8.36 5.81
N VAL A 102 4.27 9.38 6.41
CA VAL A 102 2.92 9.85 6.04
C VAL A 102 2.91 10.34 4.58
N ASP A 103 3.89 11.15 4.20
CA ASP A 103 4.05 11.64 2.83
C ASP A 103 4.28 10.49 1.83
N GLU A 104 5.05 9.48 2.22
CA GLU A 104 5.24 8.27 1.41
C GLU A 104 3.92 7.53 1.16
N VAL A 105 3.08 7.36 2.17
CA VAL A 105 1.75 6.74 2.01
C VAL A 105 0.91 7.53 1.02
N GLU A 106 0.93 8.86 1.06
CA GLU A 106 0.22 9.71 0.12
C GLU A 106 0.71 9.51 -1.32
N GLN A 107 2.01 9.47 -1.52
CA GLN A 107 2.60 9.24 -2.84
C GLN A 107 2.26 7.84 -3.40
N VAL A 108 2.31 6.82 -2.55
CA VAL A 108 1.93 5.44 -2.91
C VAL A 108 0.45 5.35 -3.27
N ARG A 109 -0.42 5.89 -2.42
CA ARG A 109 -1.87 5.96 -2.65
C ARG A 109 -2.18 6.60 -4.00
N ALA A 110 -1.60 7.77 -4.26
CA ALA A 110 -1.81 8.51 -5.50
C ALA A 110 -1.35 7.72 -6.73
N ALA A 111 -0.17 7.10 -6.66
CA ALA A 111 0.38 6.28 -7.74
C ALA A 111 -0.43 5.02 -8.02
N LEU A 112 -1.13 4.47 -7.02
CA LEU A 112 -2.01 3.32 -7.15
C LEU A 112 -3.45 3.72 -7.57
N GLY A 113 -3.76 5.01 -7.66
CA GLY A 113 -5.11 5.49 -7.99
C GLY A 113 -6.14 5.19 -6.90
N LEU A 114 -5.70 5.20 -5.64
CA LEU A 114 -6.58 5.01 -4.49
C LEU A 114 -7.18 6.36 -4.09
N GLY A 115 -8.49 6.48 -4.16
CA GLY A 115 -9.22 7.72 -3.90
C GLY A 115 -10.23 7.60 -2.75
N PRO A 116 -10.82 8.71 -2.32
CA PRO A 116 -11.70 8.75 -1.14
C PRO A 116 -12.92 7.83 -1.27
N ASP A 117 -13.37 7.55 -2.49
CA ASP A 117 -14.60 6.78 -2.73
C ASP A 117 -14.38 5.26 -2.74
N ASN A 118 -13.12 4.79 -2.80
CA ASN A 118 -12.85 3.36 -2.97
C ASN A 118 -11.71 2.81 -2.11
N PHE A 119 -11.22 3.59 -1.17
CA PHE A 119 -9.95 3.33 -0.49
C PHE A 119 -10.12 3.17 1.02
N VAL A 120 -9.48 2.14 1.56
CA VAL A 120 -9.40 1.87 3.00
C VAL A 120 -7.94 1.59 3.37
N LEU A 121 -7.48 2.16 4.46
CA LEU A 121 -6.21 1.80 5.09
C LEU A 121 -6.42 0.68 6.12
N TYR A 122 -5.58 -0.33 6.05
CA TYR A 122 -5.43 -1.32 7.11
C TYR A 122 -4.00 -1.25 7.65
N GLY A 123 -3.85 -0.98 8.92
CA GLY A 123 -2.55 -0.89 9.56
C GLY A 123 -2.46 -1.77 10.81
N GLN A 124 -1.31 -2.43 10.98
CA GLN A 124 -1.01 -3.23 12.16
C GLN A 124 0.22 -2.67 12.87
N SER A 125 0.17 -2.53 14.21
CA SER A 125 1.26 -2.00 15.03
C SER A 125 1.69 -0.59 14.57
N TRP A 126 2.96 -0.39 14.19
CA TRP A 126 3.43 0.84 13.56
C TRP A 126 2.57 1.26 12.36
N GLY A 127 2.17 0.32 11.49
CA GLY A 127 1.28 0.58 10.38
C GLY A 127 -0.07 1.15 10.81
N GLY A 128 -0.57 0.75 11.98
CA GLY A 128 -1.78 1.32 12.58
C GLY A 128 -1.60 2.78 13.00
N LEU A 129 -0.47 3.10 13.64
CA LEU A 129 -0.12 4.49 13.95
C LEU A 129 -0.01 5.33 12.67
N LEU A 130 0.67 4.80 11.66
CA LEU A 130 0.85 5.48 10.38
C LEU A 130 -0.50 5.73 9.68
N ALA A 131 -1.43 4.77 9.72
CA ALA A 131 -2.77 4.95 9.19
C ALA A 131 -3.53 6.08 9.90
N ILE A 132 -3.48 6.12 11.22
CA ILE A 132 -4.13 7.19 12.01
C ILE A 132 -3.51 8.56 11.67
N MET A 133 -2.20 8.65 11.61
CA MET A 133 -1.52 9.92 11.29
C MET A 133 -1.82 10.38 9.87
N PHE A 134 -1.89 9.44 8.92
CA PHE A 134 -2.30 9.74 7.55
C PHE A 134 -3.71 10.34 7.51
N GLU A 135 -4.70 9.70 8.17
CA GLU A 135 -6.08 10.19 8.22
C GLU A 135 -6.20 11.57 8.88
N MET A 136 -5.40 11.85 9.91
CA MET A 136 -5.42 13.14 10.59
C MET A 136 -4.82 14.29 9.77
N THR A 137 -3.93 14.00 8.84
CA THR A 137 -3.17 15.02 8.07
C THR A 137 -3.56 15.07 6.60
N SER A 138 -4.20 14.00 6.09
CA SER A 138 -4.63 13.92 4.70
C SER A 138 -5.82 14.83 4.42
N PRO A 139 -5.85 15.51 3.25
CA PRO A 139 -7.03 16.24 2.79
C PRO A 139 -8.22 15.32 2.47
N PHE A 140 -8.02 14.00 2.50
CA PHE A 140 -9.03 12.96 2.27
C PHE A 140 -9.62 12.41 3.57
N SER A 141 -9.28 12.97 4.74
CA SER A 141 -9.92 12.55 5.99
C SER A 141 -11.43 12.74 5.87
N CYS A 142 -12.17 11.69 6.17
CA CYS A 142 -13.63 11.72 6.16
C CYS A 142 -14.15 12.89 6.99
N ALA A 143 -14.93 13.75 6.37
CA ALA A 143 -15.70 14.76 7.07
C ALA A 143 -16.86 14.10 7.84
#